data_9bd42a20c3480bf49e8f85f0ab0d644b
#
_entry.id   9bd42a20c3480bf49e8f85f0ab0d644b
#
_cell.length_a   1.000
_cell.length_b   1.000
_cell.length_c   1.000
_cell.angle_alpha   90.00
_cell.angle_beta   90.00
_cell.angle_gamma   90.00
#
_symmetry.space_group_name_H-M   'P 1'
#
loop_
_entity.id
_entity.type
_entity.pdbx_description
1 polymer ?
#
loop_
_entity_poly.entity_id
_entity_poly.type
_entity_poly.pdbx_seq_one_letter_code
_entity_poly.pdbx_strand_id
1 'polypeptide(L)' 'MTTKVTLFLNMKDEAVARPLGVRRLRRAPERGQTFAIAVDGRSVRARITRSSGATEPVRSVSVPDVYAEEV' A
#
# COMPACT_ATOMS: atom_id res chain seq x y z
N MET A 1 10.17 -8.32 10.63
CA MET A 1 8.72 -8.45 10.82
C MET A 1 8.00 -7.75 9.68
N THR A 2 7.01 -8.39 9.10
CA THR A 2 6.27 -7.82 7.98
C THR A 2 4.89 -7.36 8.44
N THR A 3 4.37 -6.34 7.76
CA THR A 3 3.04 -5.82 8.02
C THR A 3 2.14 -6.13 6.83
N LYS A 4 1.01 -6.74 7.09
CA LYS A 4 0.03 -7.07 6.06
C LYS A 4 -0.89 -5.88 5.83
N VAL A 5 -1.06 -5.49 4.58
CA VAL A 5 -1.90 -4.34 4.22
C VAL A 5 -2.71 -4.68 2.98
N THR A 6 -3.83 -3.98 2.80
CA THR A 6 -4.56 -3.98 1.54
C THR A 6 -4.05 -2.79 0.74
N LEU A 7 -3.47 -3.05 -0.41
CA LEU A 7 -2.76 -2.03 -1.18
C LEU A 7 -3.57 -1.56 -2.37
N PHE A 8 -3.64 -0.23 -2.51
CA PHE A 8 -4.21 0.43 -3.68
C PHE A 8 -3.13 1.30 -4.30
N LEU A 9 -2.89 1.12 -5.59
CA LEU A 9 -1.81 1.82 -6.27
C LEU A 9 -2.36 2.68 -7.40
N ASN A 10 -2.02 3.97 -7.36
CA ASN A 10 -2.37 4.91 -8.41
C ASN A 10 -1.21 4.97 -9.40
N MET A 11 -1.40 4.36 -10.56
CA MET A 11 -0.40 4.35 -11.62
C MET A 11 -0.40 5.67 -12.36
N LYS A 12 0.75 6.07 -12.89
CA LYS A 12 0.91 7.36 -13.55
C LYS A 12 -0.02 7.57 -14.73
N ASP A 13 -0.30 6.51 -15.46
CA ASP A 13 -1.12 6.58 -16.66
C ASP A 13 -2.55 6.08 -16.43
N GLU A 14 -2.98 5.95 -15.19
CA GLU A 14 -4.32 5.53 -14.84
C GLU A 14 -5.00 6.57 -13.98
N ALA A 15 -6.28 6.80 -14.24
CA ALA A 15 -7.05 7.81 -13.52
C ALA A 15 -7.56 7.32 -12.17
N VAL A 16 -7.66 6.01 -11.99
CA VAL A 16 -8.25 5.41 -10.80
C VAL A 16 -7.23 4.48 -10.16
N ALA A 17 -7.19 4.50 -8.83
CA ALA A 17 -6.30 3.62 -8.09
C ALA A 17 -6.64 2.16 -8.38
N ARG A 18 -5.60 1.37 -8.60
CA ARG A 18 -5.75 -0.05 -8.91
C ARG A 18 -5.65 -0.84 -7.61
N PRO A 19 -6.66 -1.67 -7.28
CA PRO A 19 -6.55 -2.53 -6.11
C PRO A 19 -5.58 -3.67 -6.37
N LEU A 20 -4.59 -3.80 -5.52
CA LEU A 20 -3.59 -4.87 -5.65
C LEU A 20 -3.80 -5.99 -4.64
N GLY A 21 -4.82 -5.87 -3.79
CA GLY A 21 -5.12 -6.89 -2.80
C GLY A 21 -4.20 -6.82 -1.59
N VAL A 22 -4.13 -7.91 -0.87
CA VAL A 22 -3.34 -7.98 0.36
C VAL A 22 -1.87 -8.18 0.01
N ARG A 23 -1.03 -7.33 0.59
CA ARG A 23 0.41 -7.40 0.38
C ARG A 23 1.13 -7.30 1.72
N ARG A 24 2.37 -7.77 1.75
CA ARG A 24 3.20 -7.69 2.95
C ARG A 24 4.28 -6.64 2.74
N LEU A 25 4.38 -5.71 3.67
CA LEU A 25 5.42 -4.69 3.67
C LEU A 25 6.43 -5.03 4.74
N ARG A 26 7.70 -4.67 4.51
CA ARG A 26 8.76 -4.93 5.47
C ARG A 26 8.64 -4.08 6.72
N ARG A 27 8.00 -2.92 6.59
CA ARG A 27 7.82 -1.97 7.68
C ARG A 27 6.37 -1.60 7.79
N ALA A 28 6.00 -1.07 8.94
CA ALA A 28 4.70 -0.44 9.08
C ALA A 28 4.56 0.68 8.05
N PRO A 29 3.42 0.79 7.38
CA PRO A 29 3.26 1.78 6.33
C PRO A 29 3.26 3.20 6.89
N GLU A 30 4.05 4.08 6.29
CA GLU A 30 4.13 5.47 6.66
C GLU A 30 4.00 6.34 5.42
N ARG A 31 3.32 7.46 5.57
CA ARG A 31 3.19 8.42 4.50
C ARG A 31 4.57 8.91 4.05
N GLY A 32 4.78 8.91 2.74
CA GLY A 32 6.06 9.31 2.16
C GLY A 32 7.04 8.18 1.98
N GLN A 33 6.77 7.02 2.55
CA GLN A 33 7.64 5.86 2.41
C GLN A 33 7.56 5.32 0.98
N THR A 34 8.72 4.96 0.43
CA THR A 34 8.77 4.37 -0.92
C THR A 34 9.08 2.90 -0.84
N PHE A 35 8.60 2.15 -1.81
CA PHE A 35 8.86 0.72 -1.90
C PHE A 35 8.72 0.27 -3.35
N ALA A 36 9.30 -0.89 -3.66
CA ALA A 36 9.15 -1.50 -4.98
C ALA A 36 8.15 -2.63 -4.89
N ILE A 37 7.31 -2.74 -5.91
CA ILE A 37 6.30 -3.79 -5.97
C ILE A 37 6.16 -4.27 -7.41
N ALA A 38 5.90 -5.55 -7.57
CA ALA A 38 5.67 -6.13 -8.89
C ALA A 38 4.21 -5.91 -9.30
N VAL A 39 4.01 -5.32 -10.46
CA VAL A 39 2.69 -5.09 -11.04
C VAL A 39 2.74 -5.52 -12.49
N ASP A 40 1.87 -6.45 -12.86
CA ASP A 40 1.79 -6.97 -14.24
C ASP A 40 3.15 -7.43 -14.77
N GLY A 41 3.92 -8.09 -13.91
CA GLY A 41 5.20 -8.66 -14.31
C GLY A 41 6.36 -7.69 -14.36
N ARG A 42 6.19 -6.45 -13.92
CA ARG A 42 7.28 -5.48 -13.88
C ARG A 42 7.38 -4.85 -12.50
N SER A 43 8.56 -4.36 -12.18
CA SER A 43 8.81 -3.69 -10.91
C SER A 43 8.42 -2.22 -11.01
N VAL A 44 7.62 -1.77 -10.06
CA VAL A 44 7.14 -0.39 -10.00
C VAL A 44 7.56 0.20 -8.66
N ARG A 45 8.08 1.42 -8.68
CA ARG A 45 8.38 2.14 -7.45
C ARG A 45 7.18 2.98 -7.06
N ALA A 46 6.78 2.88 -5.81
CA ALA A 46 5.60 3.56 -5.31
C ALA A 46 5.90 4.30 -4.02
N ARG A 47 5.14 5.36 -3.77
CA ARG A 47 5.23 6.15 -2.54
C ARG A 47 3.88 6.12 -1.84
N ILE A 48 3.89 5.84 -0.55
CA ILE A 48 2.66 5.81 0.23
C ILE A 48 2.14 7.24 0.42
N THR A 49 0.90 7.46 0.02
CA THR A 49 0.25 8.77 0.16
C THR A 49 -0.69 8.80 1.34
N ARG A 50 -1.26 7.65 1.70
CA ARG A 50 -2.21 7.57 2.80
C ARG A 50 -2.24 6.16 3.36
N SER A 51 -2.31 6.06 4.67
CA SER A 51 -2.48 4.79 5.36
C SER A 51 -3.62 4.96 6.36
N SER A 52 -4.61 4.09 6.29
CA SER A 52 -5.77 4.19 7.16
C SER A 52 -5.71 3.21 8.31
N GLY A 53 -6.31 3.61 9.41
CA GLY A 53 -6.81 2.69 10.42
C GLY A 53 -5.83 2.07 11.38
N ALA A 54 -4.59 2.39 11.32
CA ALA A 54 -3.62 1.70 12.15
C ALA A 54 -3.56 2.20 13.59
N THR A 55 -4.25 3.28 13.91
CA THR A 55 -4.07 3.92 15.21
C THR A 55 -5.08 3.47 16.25
N GLU A 56 -6.11 2.77 15.86
CA GLU A 56 -7.10 2.34 16.82
C GLU A 56 -6.88 0.90 17.23
N PRO A 57 -6.92 0.61 18.52
CA PRO A 57 -6.84 -0.77 18.99
C PRO A 57 -8.14 -1.47 18.67
N VAL A 58 -8.36 -1.79 17.43
CA VAL A 58 -9.58 -2.44 17.01
C VAL A 58 -9.44 -3.93 17.25
N ARG A 59 -10.46 -4.50 17.77
CA ARG A 59 -10.50 -5.93 18.00
C ARG A 59 -10.59 -6.71 16.70
N SER A 60 -11.12 -6.09 15.68
CA SER A 60 -11.24 -6.76 14.41
C SER A 60 -9.86 -6.86 13.78
N VAL A 61 -9.61 -7.98 13.18
CA VAL A 61 -8.36 -8.27 12.50
C VAL A 61 -8.40 -7.64 11.12
N SER A 62 -8.87 -6.43 11.03
CA SER A 62 -8.94 -5.78 9.73
C SER A 62 -7.56 -5.34 9.32
N VAL A 63 -7.23 -5.65 8.08
CA VAL A 63 -5.97 -5.27 7.47
C VAL A 63 -6.09 -3.81 7.06
N PRO A 64 -5.15 -2.93 7.46
CA PRO A 64 -5.25 -1.52 7.09
C PRO A 64 -5.13 -1.32 5.59
N ASP A 65 -5.84 -0.31 5.10
CA ASP A 65 -5.75 0.08 3.71
C ASP A 65 -4.60 1.04 3.51
N VAL A 66 -3.81 0.82 2.48
CA VAL A 66 -2.68 1.68 2.14
C VAL A 66 -2.84 2.16 0.71
N TYR A 67 -2.77 3.46 0.52
CA TYR A 67 -2.82 4.08 -0.79
C TYR A 67 -1.43 4.58 -1.16
N ALA A 68 -1.00 4.27 -2.36
CA ALA A 68 0.30 4.66 -2.87
C ALA A 68 0.18 5.18 -4.29
N GLU A 69 1.17 5.93 -4.72
CA GLU A 69 1.25 6.42 -6.10
C GLU A 69 2.54 5.97 -6.73
N GLU A 70 2.52 5.73 -8.02
CA GLU A 70 3.72 5.43 -8.78
C GLU A 70 4.59 6.68 -8.88
N VAL A 71 5.88 6.53 -8.60
CA VAL A 71 6.82 7.63 -8.69
C VAL A 71 7.79 7.47 -9.84
#